data_a0073366e7e8bea621b38781c876ce52
#
_entry.id   a0073366e7e8bea621b38781c876ce52
#
_cell.length_a   1.000
_cell.length_b   1.000
_cell.length_c   1.000
_cell.angle_alpha   90.00
_cell.angle_beta   90.00
_cell.angle_gamma   90.00
#
_symmetry.space_group_name_H-M   'P 1'
#
loop_
_entity.id
_entity.type
_entity.pdbx_description
1 polymer ?
#
loop_
_entity_poly.entity_id
_entity_poly.type
_entity_poly.pdbx_seq_one_letter_code
_entity_poly.pdbx_strand_id
1 'polypeptide(L)'
;MTIRNSIDGPRICFLGDSFVQGLGDPEFRGWVGRVLQAAAPAATAFNLGVRRDTSAQVRHRWRAEVAARTVPGADNRLVLSFGANDAMEEDGAPRVARDGTLRNLAALLVGARGLGLGTLVVGPPPVVCGGAAHRDRLRELVPGMAGICAAFEVPFVDVTDALAADPVWTAEAAAGDGAHPGAGGYAALADLVLAGGFREWAGSGLTSSALQGES
;
A
#
# COMPACT_ATOMS: atom_id res chain seq x y z
N MET A 1 -18.16 -9.87 -33.54
CA MET A 1 -17.51 -10.07 -32.23
C MET A 1 -16.78 -8.77 -31.88
N THR A 2 -17.46 -7.87 -31.19
CA THR A 2 -16.90 -6.54 -30.84
C THR A 2 -15.88 -6.77 -29.73
N ILE A 3 -14.60 -6.63 -30.03
CA ILE A 3 -13.55 -6.56 -29.03
C ILE A 3 -13.87 -5.29 -28.21
N ARG A 4 -14.51 -5.43 -27.04
CA ARG A 4 -14.53 -4.37 -26.06
C ARG A 4 -13.07 -4.19 -25.65
N ASN A 5 -12.49 -3.07 -26.04
CA ASN A 5 -11.18 -2.67 -25.55
C ASN A 5 -11.26 -2.64 -24.03
N SER A 6 -10.52 -3.51 -23.35
CA SER A 6 -10.42 -3.62 -21.90
C SER A 6 -9.67 -2.43 -21.26
N ILE A 7 -9.86 -1.23 -21.81
CA ILE A 7 -9.34 0.02 -21.29
C ILE A 7 -10.26 0.57 -20.16
N ASP A 8 -11.41 -0.09 -19.94
CA ASP A 8 -12.47 0.38 -19.03
C ASP A 8 -12.28 0.01 -17.54
N GLY A 9 -11.23 -0.73 -17.20
CA GLY A 9 -10.89 -1.05 -15.81
C GLY A 9 -10.13 0.07 -15.10
N PRO A 10 -10.11 0.06 -13.75
CA PRO A 10 -9.37 1.05 -12.99
C PRO A 10 -7.86 0.98 -13.28
N ARG A 11 -7.21 2.13 -13.25
CA ARG A 11 -5.75 2.27 -13.35
C ARG A 11 -5.20 2.43 -11.95
N ILE A 12 -4.50 1.43 -11.42
CA ILE A 12 -4.10 1.37 -10.02
C ILE A 12 -2.59 1.46 -9.89
N CYS A 13 -2.09 2.51 -9.24
CA CYS A 13 -0.70 2.62 -8.82
C CYS A 13 -0.55 2.10 -7.39
N PHE A 14 0.32 1.10 -7.18
CA PHE A 14 0.71 0.61 -5.87
C PHE A 14 2.06 1.20 -5.49
N LEU A 15 2.09 2.11 -4.53
CA LEU A 15 3.26 2.88 -4.16
C LEU A 15 3.71 2.54 -2.74
N GLY A 16 4.98 2.21 -2.59
CA GLY A 16 5.54 1.84 -1.29
C GLY A 16 6.95 1.30 -1.37
N ASP A 17 7.30 0.43 -0.45
CA ASP A 17 8.63 -0.11 -0.25
C ASP A 17 8.81 -1.53 -0.87
N SER A 18 9.76 -2.30 -0.33
CA SER A 18 10.06 -3.66 -0.79
C SER A 18 8.92 -4.66 -0.61
N PHE A 19 8.02 -4.43 0.34
CA PHE A 19 6.83 -5.27 0.50
C PHE A 19 5.82 -5.04 -0.64
N VAL A 20 5.67 -3.81 -1.12
CA VAL A 20 4.90 -3.53 -2.34
C VAL A 20 5.58 -4.13 -3.55
N GLN A 21 6.92 -4.02 -3.65
CA GLN A 21 7.69 -4.66 -4.71
C GLN A 21 7.48 -6.17 -4.76
N GLY A 22 7.24 -6.82 -3.61
CA GLY A 22 7.11 -8.27 -3.50
C GLY A 22 8.47 -8.98 -3.39
N LEU A 23 9.46 -8.31 -2.79
CA LEU A 23 10.80 -8.87 -2.62
C LEU A 23 10.74 -10.15 -1.77
N GLY A 24 11.45 -11.20 -2.21
CA GLY A 24 11.46 -12.49 -1.54
C GLY A 24 10.41 -13.50 -2.07
N ASP A 25 9.42 -13.06 -2.81
CA ASP A 25 8.44 -13.95 -3.42
C ASP A 25 9.03 -14.68 -4.64
N PRO A 26 9.21 -16.01 -4.59
CA PRO A 26 9.76 -16.77 -5.72
C PRO A 26 8.83 -16.78 -6.94
N GLU A 27 7.54 -16.43 -6.76
CA GLU A 27 6.57 -16.33 -7.84
C GLU A 27 6.53 -14.92 -8.48
N PHE A 28 7.30 -13.97 -7.96
CA PHE A 28 7.37 -12.57 -8.42
C PHE A 28 6.03 -11.83 -8.45
N ARG A 29 5.02 -12.29 -7.71
CA ARG A 29 3.70 -11.68 -7.63
C ARG A 29 3.54 -10.71 -6.46
N GLY A 30 4.23 -11.01 -5.36
CA GLY A 30 4.00 -10.32 -4.10
C GLY A 30 2.53 -10.37 -3.67
N TRP A 31 2.11 -9.55 -2.71
CA TRP A 31 0.69 -9.40 -2.37
C TRP A 31 -0.07 -8.61 -3.45
N VAL A 32 0.59 -7.67 -4.14
CA VAL A 32 -0.02 -6.84 -5.19
C VAL A 32 -0.57 -7.69 -6.33
N GLY A 33 0.24 -8.61 -6.87
CA GLY A 33 -0.21 -9.50 -7.93
C GLY A 33 -1.35 -10.42 -7.49
N ARG A 34 -1.33 -10.86 -6.21
CA ARG A 34 -2.37 -11.75 -5.66
C ARG A 34 -3.72 -11.04 -5.48
N VAL A 35 -3.73 -9.81 -4.93
CA VAL A 35 -4.99 -9.05 -4.80
C VAL A 35 -5.57 -8.66 -6.15
N LEU A 36 -4.72 -8.31 -7.13
CA LEU A 36 -5.16 -7.99 -8.49
C LEU A 36 -5.81 -9.20 -9.17
N GLN A 37 -5.17 -10.35 -9.10
CA GLN A 37 -5.72 -11.59 -9.66
C GLN A 37 -7.07 -11.96 -9.03
N ALA A 38 -7.21 -11.74 -7.73
CA ALA A 38 -8.40 -12.14 -6.98
C ALA A 38 -9.57 -11.15 -7.07
N ALA A 39 -9.31 -9.85 -7.27
CA ALA A 39 -10.33 -8.82 -7.11
C ALA A 39 -10.39 -7.78 -8.24
N ALA A 40 -9.34 -7.61 -9.01
CA ALA A 40 -9.26 -6.58 -10.05
C ALA A 40 -8.56 -7.07 -11.34
N PRO A 41 -8.96 -8.22 -11.93
CA PRO A 41 -8.25 -8.80 -13.08
C PRO A 41 -8.32 -7.93 -14.34
N ALA A 42 -9.25 -6.98 -14.42
CA ALA A 42 -9.38 -6.03 -15.51
C ALA A 42 -8.60 -4.72 -15.28
N ALA A 43 -7.95 -4.54 -14.12
CA ALA A 43 -7.22 -3.32 -13.81
C ALA A 43 -5.93 -3.21 -14.64
N THR A 44 -5.60 -1.99 -15.04
CA THR A 44 -4.24 -1.65 -15.47
C THR A 44 -3.45 -1.28 -14.22
N ALA A 45 -2.55 -2.17 -13.78
CA ALA A 45 -1.85 -2.01 -12.52
C ALA A 45 -0.36 -1.69 -12.69
N PHE A 46 0.16 -0.88 -11.78
CA PHE A 46 1.57 -0.47 -11.76
C PHE A 46 2.13 -0.71 -10.35
N ASN A 47 3.02 -1.69 -10.23
CA ASN A 47 3.75 -1.91 -8.99
C ASN A 47 4.95 -0.94 -8.95
N LEU A 48 4.90 0.01 -8.02
CA LEU A 48 5.89 1.07 -7.82
C LEU A 48 6.58 0.93 -6.44
N GLY A 49 6.72 -0.29 -5.98
CA GLY A 49 7.49 -0.61 -4.79
C GLY A 49 8.99 -0.42 -5.02
N VAL A 50 9.68 0.24 -4.09
CA VAL A 50 11.14 0.43 -4.13
C VAL A 50 11.75 -0.03 -2.81
N ARG A 51 12.68 -0.97 -2.90
CA ARG A 51 13.34 -1.54 -1.72
C ARG A 51 13.95 -0.46 -0.84
N ARG A 52 13.72 -0.57 0.49
CA ARG A 52 14.22 0.32 1.54
C ARG A 52 13.60 1.73 1.57
N ASP A 53 12.68 2.06 0.69
CA ASP A 53 12.01 3.36 0.74
C ASP A 53 11.32 3.57 2.08
N THR A 54 11.53 4.75 2.63
CA THR A 54 10.76 5.31 3.75
C THR A 54 9.58 6.14 3.22
N SER A 55 8.67 6.52 4.10
CA SER A 55 7.58 7.44 3.76
C SER A 55 8.06 8.76 3.12
N ALA A 56 9.24 9.24 3.51
CA ALA A 56 9.83 10.46 2.95
C ALA A 56 10.24 10.27 1.48
N GLN A 57 10.85 9.13 1.14
CA GLN A 57 11.26 8.80 -0.23
C GLN A 57 10.03 8.52 -1.11
N VAL A 58 9.04 7.77 -0.60
CA VAL A 58 7.74 7.58 -1.26
C VAL A 58 7.10 8.93 -1.56
N ARG A 59 7.03 9.86 -0.58
CA ARG A 59 6.50 11.21 -0.74
C ARG A 59 7.29 12.02 -1.77
N HIS A 60 8.59 11.85 -1.86
CA HIS A 60 9.43 12.58 -2.80
C HIS A 60 9.11 12.22 -4.26
N ARG A 61 8.96 10.92 -4.57
CA ARG A 61 8.83 10.44 -5.95
C ARG A 61 7.38 10.29 -6.45
N TRP A 62 6.38 10.21 -5.56
CA TRP A 62 5.03 9.76 -5.90
C TRP A 62 4.35 10.53 -7.04
N ARG A 63 4.49 11.88 -7.07
CA ARG A 63 3.79 12.70 -8.08
C ARG A 63 4.25 12.39 -9.50
N ALA A 64 5.55 12.30 -9.72
CA ALA A 64 6.11 11.99 -11.04
C ALA A 64 5.73 10.57 -11.47
N GLU A 65 5.79 9.62 -10.53
CA GLU A 65 5.45 8.22 -10.77
C GLU A 65 3.97 8.04 -11.16
N VAL A 66 3.07 8.67 -10.41
CA VAL A 66 1.63 8.58 -10.64
C VAL A 66 1.24 9.36 -11.90
N ALA A 67 1.77 10.56 -12.10
CA ALA A 67 1.45 11.39 -13.27
C ALA A 67 1.77 10.68 -14.60
N ALA A 68 2.85 9.90 -14.64
CA ALA A 68 3.21 9.13 -15.85
C ALA A 68 2.24 7.97 -16.15
N ARG A 69 1.35 7.61 -15.23
CA ARG A 69 0.49 6.42 -15.30
C ARG A 69 -1.01 6.72 -15.22
N THR A 70 -1.36 7.92 -14.86
CA THR A 70 -2.75 8.40 -14.85
C THR A 70 -3.17 8.90 -16.24
N VAL A 71 -4.45 8.75 -16.53
CA VAL A 71 -5.06 9.25 -17.77
C VAL A 71 -6.24 10.15 -17.39
N PRO A 72 -6.33 11.37 -17.91
CA PRO A 72 -7.46 12.25 -17.65
C PRO A 72 -8.81 11.59 -18.01
N GLY A 73 -9.77 11.67 -17.08
CA GLY A 73 -11.11 11.09 -17.27
C GLY A 73 -11.21 9.58 -17.02
N ALA A 74 -10.08 8.88 -16.78
CA ALA A 74 -10.10 7.47 -16.39
C ALA A 74 -10.29 7.32 -14.87
N ASP A 75 -10.70 6.13 -14.42
CA ASP A 75 -10.72 5.75 -13.01
C ASP A 75 -9.28 5.50 -12.54
N ASN A 76 -8.63 6.54 -12.02
CA ASN A 76 -7.26 6.49 -11.53
C ASN A 76 -7.25 6.32 -10.01
N ARG A 77 -6.51 5.34 -9.53
CA ARG A 77 -6.46 4.95 -8.12
C ARG A 77 -5.04 4.82 -7.60
N LEU A 78 -4.90 4.96 -6.29
CA LEU A 78 -3.63 4.90 -5.58
C LEU A 78 -3.74 4.00 -4.36
N VAL A 79 -2.88 2.99 -4.26
CA VAL A 79 -2.67 2.22 -3.05
C VAL A 79 -1.33 2.62 -2.44
N LEU A 80 -1.33 2.99 -1.17
CA LEU A 80 -0.14 3.34 -0.41
C LEU A 80 0.15 2.25 0.62
N SER A 81 1.41 1.79 0.70
CA SER A 81 1.87 0.92 1.78
C SER A 81 3.33 1.21 2.10
N PHE A 82 3.58 1.74 3.29
CA PHE A 82 4.91 2.10 3.81
C PHE A 82 4.87 2.23 5.32
N GLY A 83 6.03 2.44 5.94
CA GLY A 83 6.18 2.65 7.39
C GLY A 83 7.06 1.58 8.05
N ALA A 84 7.17 0.41 7.47
CA ALA A 84 8.06 -0.64 7.98
C ALA A 84 9.51 -0.16 8.05
N ASN A 85 10.01 0.47 6.99
CA ASN A 85 11.35 1.05 6.96
C ASN A 85 11.50 2.30 7.82
N ASP A 86 10.45 3.09 7.99
CA ASP A 86 10.45 4.26 8.88
C ASP A 86 10.74 3.83 10.33
N ALA A 87 10.10 2.73 10.76
CA ALA A 87 10.23 2.18 12.10
C ALA A 87 11.54 1.39 12.33
N MET A 88 12.30 1.06 11.28
CA MET A 88 13.62 0.44 11.41
C MET A 88 14.59 1.43 12.05
N GLU A 89 15.46 0.89 12.90
CA GLU A 89 16.51 1.67 13.57
C GLU A 89 17.75 1.78 12.69
N GLU A 90 18.29 2.98 12.60
CA GLU A 90 19.57 3.30 11.97
C GLU A 90 20.24 4.37 12.85
N ASP A 91 21.50 4.16 13.22
CA ASP A 91 22.27 5.06 14.09
C ASP A 91 21.60 5.39 15.43
N GLY A 92 20.91 4.42 16.04
CA GLY A 92 20.26 4.56 17.36
C GLY A 92 18.91 5.29 17.35
N ALA A 93 18.33 5.54 16.17
CA ALA A 93 17.03 6.20 16.04
C ALA A 93 16.21 5.53 14.91
N PRO A 94 14.86 5.66 14.92
CA PRO A 94 14.06 5.24 13.79
C PRO A 94 14.44 6.07 12.56
N ARG A 95 14.50 5.44 11.38
CA ARG A 95 14.88 6.10 10.12
C ARG A 95 13.99 7.29 9.78
N VAL A 96 12.71 7.23 10.17
CA VAL A 96 11.80 8.39 10.17
C VAL A 96 11.04 8.37 11.50
N ALA A 97 11.09 9.47 12.23
CA ALA A 97 10.31 9.60 13.47
C ALA A 97 8.80 9.47 13.16
N ARG A 98 8.05 8.89 14.10
CA ARG A 98 6.60 8.64 14.00
C ARG A 98 5.83 9.83 13.41
N ASP A 99 6.01 11.03 13.96
CA ASP A 99 5.32 12.22 13.48
C ASP A 99 5.74 12.63 12.07
N GLY A 100 6.96 12.28 11.64
CA GLY A 100 7.44 12.45 10.28
C GLY A 100 6.66 11.57 9.31
N THR A 101 6.49 10.28 9.64
CA THR A 101 5.71 9.33 8.86
C THR A 101 4.26 9.78 8.74
N LEU A 102 3.65 10.22 9.85
CA LEU A 102 2.27 10.72 9.86
C LEU A 102 2.11 11.98 9.00
N ARG A 103 3.03 12.94 9.08
CA ARG A 103 3.02 14.12 8.19
C ARG A 103 3.19 13.75 6.73
N ASN A 104 4.02 12.75 6.42
CA ASN A 104 4.21 12.29 5.05
C ASN A 104 2.93 11.64 4.51
N LEU A 105 2.26 10.80 5.29
CA LEU A 105 0.96 10.22 4.92
C LEU A 105 -0.09 11.29 4.66
N ALA A 106 -0.27 12.25 5.58
CA ALA A 106 -1.23 13.33 5.41
C ALA A 106 -0.95 14.15 4.12
N ALA A 107 0.31 14.46 3.83
CA ALA A 107 0.69 15.18 2.63
C ALA A 107 0.41 14.38 1.33
N LEU A 108 0.61 13.06 1.36
CA LEU A 108 0.26 12.16 0.26
C LEU A 108 -1.26 12.15 0.02
N LEU A 109 -2.07 12.03 1.08
CA LEU A 109 -3.53 12.01 0.97
C LEU A 109 -4.10 13.35 0.49
N VAL A 110 -3.56 14.49 0.96
CA VAL A 110 -3.91 15.83 0.43
C VAL A 110 -3.64 15.90 -1.07
N GLY A 111 -2.46 15.44 -1.49
CA GLY A 111 -2.09 15.46 -2.90
C GLY A 111 -2.92 14.51 -3.76
N ALA A 112 -3.20 13.31 -3.28
CA ALA A 112 -4.04 12.31 -3.96
C ALA A 112 -5.48 12.82 -4.14
N ARG A 113 -6.07 13.40 -3.09
CA ARG A 113 -7.38 14.05 -3.15
C ARG A 113 -7.40 15.19 -4.17
N GLY A 114 -6.38 16.03 -4.20
CA GLY A 114 -6.25 17.13 -5.16
C GLY A 114 -6.11 16.68 -6.62
N LEU A 115 -5.72 15.42 -6.86
CA LEU A 115 -5.67 14.78 -8.18
C LEU A 115 -6.90 13.91 -8.48
N GLY A 116 -7.90 13.86 -7.59
CA GLY A 116 -9.10 13.03 -7.75
C GLY A 116 -8.81 11.52 -7.73
N LEU A 117 -7.75 11.08 -7.06
CA LEU A 117 -7.39 9.66 -7.00
C LEU A 117 -8.21 8.95 -5.92
N GLY A 118 -8.91 7.88 -6.28
CA GLY A 118 -9.43 6.93 -5.31
C GLY A 118 -8.27 6.28 -4.54
N THR A 119 -8.19 6.50 -3.22
CA THR A 119 -7.02 6.07 -2.45
C THR A 119 -7.37 4.99 -1.43
N LEU A 120 -6.47 4.03 -1.21
CA LEU A 120 -6.50 3.03 -0.15
C LEU A 120 -5.12 2.97 0.50
N VAL A 121 -5.06 2.78 1.81
CA VAL A 121 -3.81 2.64 2.56
C VAL A 121 -3.75 1.27 3.21
N VAL A 122 -2.64 0.57 3.01
CA VAL A 122 -2.30 -0.68 3.71
C VAL A 122 -1.24 -0.36 4.76
N GLY A 123 -1.48 -0.76 6.00
CA GLY A 123 -0.56 -0.56 7.11
C GLY A 123 0.78 -1.29 6.88
N PRO A 124 1.84 -0.90 7.62
CA PRO A 124 3.16 -1.48 7.45
C PRO A 124 3.20 -2.95 7.91
N PRO A 125 3.72 -3.87 7.07
CA PRO A 125 4.02 -5.23 7.53
C PRO A 125 5.13 -5.24 8.58
N PRO A 126 5.11 -6.20 9.54
CA PRO A 126 6.16 -6.34 10.54
C PRO A 126 7.44 -6.91 9.92
N VAL A 127 8.60 -6.43 10.40
CA VAL A 127 9.92 -6.94 10.04
C VAL A 127 10.45 -7.80 11.18
N VAL A 128 10.71 -9.08 10.93
CA VAL A 128 11.09 -10.06 11.96
C VAL A 128 12.45 -9.72 12.58
N CYS A 129 13.46 -9.38 11.77
CA CYS A 129 14.80 -9.02 12.26
C CYS A 129 14.81 -7.68 13.02
N GLY A 130 13.78 -6.85 12.92
CA GLY A 130 13.64 -5.63 13.71
C GLY A 130 13.28 -5.88 15.18
N GLY A 131 12.88 -7.10 15.52
CA GLY A 131 12.62 -7.53 16.90
C GLY A 131 11.46 -6.82 17.58
N ALA A 132 11.47 -6.83 18.93
CA ALA A 132 10.40 -6.24 19.74
C ALA A 132 10.32 -4.73 19.55
N ALA A 133 11.45 -4.03 19.58
CA ALA A 133 11.48 -2.58 19.45
C ALA A 133 10.87 -2.05 18.15
N HIS A 134 11.10 -2.74 17.03
CA HIS A 134 10.45 -2.41 15.76
C HIS A 134 8.93 -2.62 15.84
N ARG A 135 8.49 -3.76 16.39
CA ARG A 135 7.05 -4.03 16.55
C ARG A 135 6.36 -2.99 17.43
N ASP A 136 7.00 -2.58 18.52
CA ASP A 136 6.44 -1.57 19.42
C ASP A 136 6.31 -0.22 18.71
N ARG A 137 7.31 0.19 17.93
CA ARG A 137 7.23 1.40 17.09
C ARG A 137 6.10 1.32 16.04
N LEU A 138 5.86 0.16 15.43
CA LEU A 138 4.73 -0.03 14.52
C LEU A 138 3.39 0.07 15.24
N ARG A 139 3.27 -0.53 16.43
CA ARG A 139 2.05 -0.43 17.26
C ARG A 139 1.73 1.00 17.67
N GLU A 140 2.73 1.83 17.88
CA GLU A 140 2.55 3.26 18.13
C GLU A 140 2.18 4.04 16.85
N LEU A 141 2.70 3.64 15.70
CA LEU A 141 2.51 4.31 14.41
C LEU A 141 1.12 4.05 13.82
N VAL A 142 0.70 2.78 13.79
CA VAL A 142 -0.49 2.32 13.08
C VAL A 142 -1.78 3.03 13.49
N PRO A 143 -2.08 3.24 14.78
CA PRO A 143 -3.28 3.99 15.18
C PRO A 143 -3.28 5.44 14.66
N GLY A 144 -2.12 6.08 14.59
CA GLY A 144 -1.97 7.41 14.00
C GLY A 144 -2.25 7.43 12.49
N MET A 145 -1.76 6.42 11.75
CA MET A 145 -2.05 6.27 10.32
C MET A 145 -3.56 6.05 10.09
N ALA A 146 -4.17 5.16 10.86
CA ALA A 146 -5.62 4.90 10.80
C ALA A 146 -6.44 6.17 11.08
N GLY A 147 -6.06 6.95 12.10
CA GLY A 147 -6.72 8.20 12.43
C GLY A 147 -6.63 9.25 11.32
N ILE A 148 -5.48 9.37 10.65
CA ILE A 148 -5.33 10.24 9.47
C ILE A 148 -6.21 9.74 8.32
N CYS A 149 -6.17 8.46 8.01
CA CYS A 149 -7.00 7.88 6.94
C CYS A 149 -8.48 8.13 7.20
N ALA A 150 -8.95 7.94 8.43
CA ALA A 150 -10.33 8.23 8.83
C ALA A 150 -10.71 9.70 8.62
N ALA A 151 -9.83 10.64 8.98
CA ALA A 151 -10.05 12.07 8.77
C ALA A 151 -10.12 12.47 7.29
N PHE A 152 -9.51 11.67 6.41
CA PHE A 152 -9.56 11.84 4.97
C PHE A 152 -10.62 10.99 4.27
N GLU A 153 -11.38 10.17 5.01
CA GLU A 153 -12.36 9.21 4.49
C GLU A 153 -11.72 8.20 3.53
N VAL A 154 -10.46 7.82 3.81
CA VAL A 154 -9.67 6.86 3.04
C VAL A 154 -9.69 5.51 3.76
N PRO A 155 -10.04 4.40 3.09
CA PRO A 155 -9.94 3.07 3.68
C PRO A 155 -8.51 2.77 4.15
N PHE A 156 -8.40 2.20 5.36
CA PHE A 156 -7.14 1.75 5.95
C PHE A 156 -7.23 0.28 6.32
N VAL A 157 -6.28 -0.51 5.84
CA VAL A 157 -6.18 -1.94 6.17
C VAL A 157 -5.00 -2.16 7.10
N ASP A 158 -5.27 -2.45 8.37
CA ASP A 158 -4.22 -2.84 9.32
C ASP A 158 -3.84 -4.31 9.11
N VAL A 159 -2.56 -4.57 8.90
CA VAL A 159 -2.01 -5.90 8.70
C VAL A 159 -0.93 -6.25 9.73
N THR A 160 -0.55 -5.29 10.56
CA THR A 160 0.68 -5.34 11.37
C THR A 160 0.65 -6.47 12.40
N ASP A 161 -0.31 -6.46 13.31
CA ASP A 161 -0.38 -7.45 14.38
C ASP A 161 -0.81 -8.84 13.86
N ALA A 162 -1.69 -8.87 12.85
CA ALA A 162 -2.11 -10.13 12.25
C ALA A 162 -0.92 -10.86 11.61
N LEU A 163 -0.10 -10.17 10.83
CA LEU A 163 1.11 -10.76 10.24
C LEU A 163 2.19 -11.06 11.28
N ALA A 164 2.31 -10.26 12.33
CA ALA A 164 3.25 -10.54 13.41
C ALA A 164 2.92 -11.84 14.17
N ALA A 165 1.64 -12.23 14.19
CA ALA A 165 1.15 -13.47 14.77
C ALA A 165 1.09 -14.64 13.76
N ASP A 166 1.25 -14.37 12.46
CA ASP A 166 1.16 -15.38 11.41
C ASP A 166 2.45 -16.25 11.36
N PRO A 167 2.33 -17.58 11.57
CA PRO A 167 3.50 -18.45 11.60
C PRO A 167 4.17 -18.62 10.24
N VAL A 168 3.42 -18.49 9.13
CA VAL A 168 3.98 -18.60 7.78
C VAL A 168 4.80 -17.36 7.48
N TRP A 169 4.24 -16.16 7.73
CA TRP A 169 4.95 -14.89 7.58
C TRP A 169 6.28 -14.89 8.33
N THR A 170 6.20 -15.21 9.63
CA THR A 170 7.36 -15.15 10.52
C THR A 170 8.42 -16.20 10.16
N ALA A 171 8.02 -17.43 9.83
CA ALA A 171 8.95 -18.50 9.46
C ALA A 171 9.64 -18.23 8.12
N GLU A 172 8.89 -17.81 7.10
CA GLU A 172 9.47 -17.51 5.78
C GLU A 172 10.41 -16.30 5.83
N ALA A 173 10.04 -15.23 6.53
CA ALA A 173 10.91 -14.08 6.71
C ALA A 173 12.19 -14.45 7.48
N ALA A 174 12.10 -15.23 8.55
CA ALA A 174 13.24 -15.67 9.33
C ALA A 174 14.18 -16.61 8.55
N ALA A 175 13.64 -17.40 7.64
CA ALA A 175 14.44 -18.30 6.79
C ALA A 175 15.20 -17.54 5.68
N GLY A 176 14.80 -16.31 5.37
CA GLY A 176 15.43 -15.43 4.38
C GLY A 176 16.30 -14.35 5.00
N ASP A 177 16.01 -13.10 4.67
CA ASP A 177 16.76 -11.93 5.13
C ASP A 177 16.25 -11.34 6.45
N GLY A 178 15.29 -12.00 7.08
CA GLY A 178 14.66 -11.58 8.33
C GLY A 178 13.56 -10.51 8.14
N ALA A 179 13.29 -10.09 6.92
CA ALA A 179 12.31 -9.07 6.62
C ALA A 179 11.21 -9.58 5.68
N HIS A 180 11.61 -10.14 4.54
CA HIS A 180 10.74 -10.45 3.43
C HIS A 180 10.32 -11.92 3.45
N PRO A 181 9.02 -12.21 3.46
CA PRO A 181 8.53 -13.58 3.38
C PRO A 181 8.64 -14.14 1.96
N GLY A 182 8.35 -15.42 1.81
CA GLY A 182 8.13 -16.08 0.53
C GLY A 182 6.67 -15.98 0.05
N ALA A 183 6.28 -16.94 -0.79
CA ALA A 183 4.96 -16.98 -1.40
C ALA A 183 3.81 -17.09 -0.39
N GLY A 184 4.00 -17.86 0.68
CA GLY A 184 2.97 -18.08 1.71
C GLY A 184 2.69 -16.84 2.52
N GLY A 185 3.73 -16.14 2.99
CA GLY A 185 3.55 -14.90 3.75
C GLY A 185 2.95 -13.78 2.89
N TYR A 186 3.35 -13.67 1.62
CA TYR A 186 2.69 -12.72 0.72
C TYR A 186 1.24 -13.10 0.40
N ALA A 187 0.90 -14.39 0.42
CA ALA A 187 -0.50 -14.82 0.32
C ALA A 187 -1.30 -14.39 1.56
N ALA A 188 -0.76 -14.60 2.76
CA ALA A 188 -1.38 -14.14 4.00
C ALA A 188 -1.62 -12.62 4.02
N LEU A 189 -0.63 -11.82 3.59
CA LEU A 189 -0.80 -10.37 3.44
C LEU A 189 -1.89 -10.03 2.43
N ALA A 190 -1.94 -10.69 1.28
CA ALA A 190 -2.98 -10.48 0.27
C ALA A 190 -4.37 -10.80 0.80
N ASP A 191 -4.53 -11.88 1.57
CA ASP A 191 -5.79 -12.28 2.16
C ASP A 191 -6.30 -11.23 3.16
N LEU A 192 -5.41 -10.66 4.00
CA LEU A 192 -5.76 -9.57 4.90
C LEU A 192 -6.20 -8.32 4.13
N VAL A 193 -5.50 -7.96 3.06
CA VAL A 193 -5.85 -6.80 2.23
C VAL A 193 -7.20 -7.01 1.52
N LEU A 194 -7.47 -8.21 1.03
CA LEU A 194 -8.75 -8.56 0.42
C LEU A 194 -9.90 -8.52 1.44
N ALA A 195 -9.69 -9.06 2.63
CA ALA A 195 -10.67 -9.04 3.72
C ALA A 195 -10.89 -7.64 4.28
N GLY A 196 -9.86 -6.78 4.23
CA GLY A 196 -9.88 -5.39 4.70
C GLY A 196 -10.54 -4.39 3.75
N GLY A 197 -11.23 -4.86 2.70
CA GLY A 197 -12.06 -4.00 1.83
C GLY A 197 -11.47 -3.70 0.45
N PHE A 198 -10.34 -4.31 0.06
CA PHE A 198 -9.78 -4.08 -1.27
C PHE A 198 -10.74 -4.49 -2.40
N ARG A 199 -11.55 -5.57 -2.22
CA ARG A 199 -12.52 -6.03 -3.23
C ARG A 199 -13.58 -4.97 -3.52
N GLU A 200 -14.17 -4.42 -2.48
CA GLU A 200 -15.19 -3.39 -2.56
C GLU A 200 -14.62 -2.09 -3.13
N TRP A 201 -13.45 -1.70 -2.63
CA TRP A 201 -12.74 -0.52 -3.12
C TRP A 201 -12.33 -0.66 -4.60
N ALA A 202 -11.84 -1.82 -5.03
CA ALA A 202 -11.46 -2.05 -6.42
C ALA A 202 -12.67 -2.19 -7.35
N GLY A 203 -13.80 -2.68 -6.85
CA GLY A 203 -15.06 -2.87 -7.59
C GLY A 203 -15.96 -1.64 -7.61
N SER A 204 -15.81 -0.69 -6.69
CA SER A 204 -16.56 0.56 -6.70
C SER A 204 -16.11 1.42 -7.87
N GLY A 205 -16.95 1.53 -8.93
CA GLY A 205 -16.73 2.55 -9.96
C GLY A 205 -16.72 3.93 -9.31
N LEU A 206 -15.67 4.74 -9.50
CA LEU A 206 -15.72 6.15 -9.14
C LEU A 206 -16.76 6.80 -10.07
N THR A 207 -18.02 6.87 -9.62
CA THR A 207 -19.03 7.64 -10.31
C THR A 207 -18.55 9.09 -10.30
N SER A 208 -18.30 9.63 -11.48
CA SER A 208 -18.01 11.05 -11.73
C SER A 208 -19.24 11.88 -11.31
N SER A 209 -19.38 12.16 -10.02
CA SER A 209 -20.47 12.96 -9.43
C SER A 209 -20.02 14.38 -9.09
N ALA A 210 -19.14 14.98 -9.89
CA ALA A 210 -18.63 16.33 -9.60
C ALA A 210 -18.61 17.28 -10.80
N LEU A 211 -19.38 17.02 -11.86
CA LEU A 211 -19.51 17.96 -13.01
C LEU A 211 -20.97 18.18 -13.45
N GLN A 212 -21.91 18.26 -12.51
CA GLN A 212 -23.25 18.81 -12.78
C GLN A 212 -23.64 19.77 -11.65
N GLY A 213 -23.13 20.95 -11.74
CA GLY A 213 -23.50 22.09 -10.94
C GLY A 213 -23.18 23.37 -11.70
N GLU A 214 -24.26 23.97 -12.18
CA GLU A 214 -24.44 25.36 -12.62
C GLU A 214 -24.34 25.62 -14.12
N SER A 215 -25.54 25.65 -14.70
CA SER A 215 -25.91 26.51 -15.81
C SER A 215 -26.38 27.84 -15.24
#